data_6c347c385353d9a1188ac2e20736b40d
#
_entry.id   6c347c385353d9a1188ac2e20736b40d
#
_cell.length_a   1.000
_cell.length_b   1.000
_cell.length_c   1.000
_cell.angle_alpha   90.00
_cell.angle_beta   90.00
_cell.angle_gamma   90.00
#
_symmetry.space_group_name_H-M   'P 1'
#
loop_
_entity.id
_entity.type
_entity.pdbx_description
1 polymer ?
#
loop_
_entity_poly.entity_id
_entity_poly.type
_entity_poly.pdbx_seq_one_letter_code
_entity_poly.pdbx_strand_id
1 'polypeptide(L)'
;MKYFLLAVSLLFFHLSVSAKERILLLSDDENDRQQLLSLQPVSLATDTLNLVLNQLTDEFDFDVQSAPISRIDPLLDRHENACVVNRVKTPERQAQYLFSLPIHIFPNHRLYYDPSWVTISAKQLNEQGQLFSLQALFTEQLEHKLLLVKDKSYGRYLDSQLALLDKSNTLYRSGGDYYTALLAMLERRRSEYALMFPATFFEQTGQKVQGKQIRSVAIAGNPTYILGHIACKQSEIAATFIAKVNHVLKQLYHDERLYQAHVRYLSEADKIHFKQDYRQVFHSPD
;
A
#
# COMPACT_ATOMS: atom_id res chain seq x y z
N MET A 1 35.91 -9.17 74.00
CA MET A 1 35.94 -9.42 72.53
C MET A 1 34.52 -9.41 72.05
N LYS A 2 34.13 -8.33 71.38
CA LYS A 2 32.76 -8.16 70.76
C LYS A 2 32.95 -8.29 69.30
N TYR A 3 32.33 -9.32 68.66
CA TYR A 3 32.31 -9.50 67.23
C TYR A 3 31.17 -8.69 66.68
N PHE A 4 31.48 -7.72 65.77
CA PHE A 4 30.54 -6.90 65.03
C PHE A 4 30.32 -7.59 63.70
N LEU A 5 29.16 -8.24 63.52
CA LEU A 5 28.75 -8.82 62.26
C LEU A 5 28.15 -7.71 61.36
N LEU A 6 28.88 -7.35 60.31
CA LEU A 6 28.45 -6.43 59.29
C LEU A 6 27.60 -7.22 58.27
N ALA A 7 26.27 -7.07 58.28
CA ALA A 7 25.38 -7.64 57.27
C ALA A 7 25.40 -6.73 56.02
N VAL A 8 26.09 -7.16 54.98
CA VAL A 8 26.05 -6.52 53.65
C VAL A 8 24.78 -6.98 52.95
N SER A 9 23.77 -6.11 52.91
CA SER A 9 22.54 -6.30 52.14
C SER A 9 22.82 -6.03 50.66
N LEU A 10 22.98 -7.06 49.85
CA LEU A 10 23.05 -6.98 48.38
C LEU A 10 21.64 -6.69 47.84
N LEU A 11 21.38 -5.43 47.51
CA LEU A 11 20.21 -5.04 46.68
C LEU A 11 20.43 -5.58 45.27
N PHE A 12 19.81 -6.71 44.95
CA PHE A 12 19.63 -7.16 43.57
C PHE A 12 18.64 -6.25 42.90
N PHE A 13 19.13 -5.28 42.12
CA PHE A 13 18.32 -4.59 41.11
C PHE A 13 17.97 -5.62 40.01
N HIS A 14 16.78 -6.19 40.11
CA HIS A 14 16.20 -6.95 38.98
C HIS A 14 15.92 -5.96 37.86
N LEU A 15 16.86 -5.80 36.93
CA LEU A 15 16.57 -5.25 35.60
C LEU A 15 15.63 -6.24 34.92
N SER A 16 14.32 -5.96 35.01
CA SER A 16 13.32 -6.67 34.22
C SER A 16 13.56 -6.29 32.75
N VAL A 17 14.34 -7.12 32.05
CA VAL A 17 14.38 -7.07 30.60
C VAL A 17 13.00 -7.55 30.15
N SER A 18 12.10 -6.62 29.85
CA SER A 18 10.84 -6.96 29.19
C SER A 18 11.17 -7.53 27.82
N ALA A 19 10.79 -8.77 27.57
CA ALA A 19 10.92 -9.35 26.24
C ALA A 19 10.05 -8.53 25.27
N LYS A 20 10.63 -8.20 24.09
CA LYS A 20 9.87 -7.49 23.04
C LYS A 20 8.66 -8.30 22.64
N GLU A 21 7.53 -7.64 22.48
CA GLU A 21 6.32 -8.28 21.94
C GLU A 21 6.52 -8.55 20.45
N ARG A 22 6.15 -9.76 20.03
CA ARG A 22 6.29 -10.16 18.63
C ARG A 22 5.05 -9.81 17.84
N ILE A 23 5.23 -9.10 16.72
CA ILE A 23 4.17 -8.75 15.76
C ILE A 23 4.44 -9.48 14.44
N LEU A 24 3.44 -10.25 13.97
CA LEU A 24 3.45 -10.85 12.65
C LEU A 24 2.92 -9.83 11.63
N LEU A 25 3.79 -9.32 10.76
CA LEU A 25 3.43 -8.40 9.69
C LEU A 25 3.19 -9.18 8.38
N LEU A 26 1.96 -9.15 7.90
CA LEU A 26 1.54 -9.78 6.64
C LEU A 26 1.54 -8.76 5.50
N SER A 27 2.05 -9.16 4.35
CA SER A 27 1.97 -8.40 3.10
C SER A 27 1.51 -9.28 1.94
N ASP A 28 0.85 -8.68 0.96
CA ASP A 28 0.50 -9.31 -0.31
C ASP A 28 1.59 -9.12 -1.38
N ASP A 29 2.64 -8.34 -1.10
CA ASP A 29 3.84 -8.20 -1.93
C ASP A 29 4.99 -9.08 -1.38
N GLU A 30 5.56 -9.93 -2.23
CA GLU A 30 6.65 -10.82 -1.83
C GLU A 30 7.97 -10.10 -1.54
N ASN A 31 8.15 -8.90 -2.11
CA ASN A 31 9.34 -8.08 -1.90
C ASN A 31 9.37 -7.46 -0.50
N ASP A 32 8.20 -7.22 0.11
CA ASP A 32 8.09 -6.57 1.42
C ASP A 32 8.87 -7.33 2.51
N ARG A 33 8.97 -8.66 2.40
CA ARG A 33 9.75 -9.48 3.35
C ARG A 33 11.22 -9.05 3.46
N GLN A 34 11.79 -8.57 2.36
CA GLN A 34 13.20 -8.12 2.30
C GLN A 34 13.35 -6.62 2.48
N GLN A 35 12.30 -5.86 2.18
CA GLN A 35 12.32 -4.40 2.10
C GLN A 35 11.85 -3.73 3.39
N LEU A 36 10.90 -4.35 4.11
CA LEU A 36 10.46 -3.82 5.41
C LEU A 36 11.60 -3.87 6.41
N LEU A 37 11.67 -2.83 7.24
CA LEU A 37 12.77 -2.56 8.20
C LEU A 37 14.11 -2.18 7.54
N SER A 38 14.18 -2.11 6.21
CA SER A 38 15.34 -1.59 5.50
C SER A 38 15.49 -0.07 5.72
N LEU A 39 16.72 0.39 5.75
CA LEU A 39 17.04 1.82 5.74
C LEU A 39 17.22 2.37 4.31
N GLN A 40 17.22 1.49 3.32
CA GLN A 40 17.36 1.89 1.91
C GLN A 40 15.99 2.18 1.30
N PRO A 41 15.85 3.30 0.57
CA PRO A 41 14.63 3.61 -0.16
C PRO A 41 14.37 2.59 -1.28
N VAL A 42 13.13 2.07 -1.35
CA VAL A 42 12.76 1.03 -2.32
C VAL A 42 11.43 1.33 -3.01
N SER A 43 10.38 1.66 -2.25
CA SER A 43 9.04 1.95 -2.77
C SER A 43 8.31 2.93 -1.86
N LEU A 44 7.27 3.57 -2.36
CA LEU A 44 6.43 4.45 -1.56
C LEU A 44 5.88 3.71 -0.33
N ALA A 45 5.37 2.50 -0.52
CA ALA A 45 4.77 1.71 0.55
C ALA A 45 5.77 1.35 1.64
N THR A 46 6.92 0.79 1.26
CA THR A 46 7.92 0.33 2.23
C THR A 46 8.64 1.49 2.90
N ASP A 47 8.95 2.57 2.19
CA ASP A 47 9.65 3.73 2.77
C ASP A 47 8.81 4.41 3.85
N THR A 48 7.52 4.62 3.60
CA THR A 48 6.61 5.22 4.58
C THR A 48 6.35 4.31 5.79
N LEU A 49 6.22 2.99 5.57
CA LEU A 49 6.12 1.99 6.64
C LEU A 49 7.40 1.95 7.48
N ASN A 50 8.56 1.95 6.85
CA ASN A 50 9.85 1.88 7.53
C ASN A 50 10.11 3.10 8.42
N LEU A 51 9.61 4.29 8.06
CA LEU A 51 9.67 5.46 8.95
C LEU A 51 8.91 5.24 10.27
N VAL A 52 7.88 4.42 10.27
CA VAL A 52 7.11 4.06 11.47
C VAL A 52 7.74 2.86 12.19
N LEU A 53 7.93 1.75 11.48
CA LEU A 53 8.33 0.49 12.08
C LEU A 53 9.72 0.57 12.72
N ASN A 54 10.68 1.25 12.09
CA ASN A 54 12.04 1.42 12.63
C ASN A 54 12.07 2.18 13.96
N GLN A 55 11.07 3.02 14.26
CA GLN A 55 10.97 3.69 15.56
C GLN A 55 10.38 2.79 16.66
N LEU A 56 9.84 1.64 16.30
CA LEU A 56 9.19 0.70 17.21
C LEU A 56 10.01 -0.58 17.45
N THR A 57 11.18 -0.71 16.85
CA THR A 57 12.04 -1.90 16.97
C THR A 57 12.59 -2.14 18.39
N ASP A 58 12.59 -1.14 19.25
CA ASP A 58 12.98 -1.31 20.65
C ASP A 58 11.88 -1.94 21.51
N GLU A 59 10.60 -1.80 21.10
CA GLU A 59 9.44 -2.31 21.82
C GLU A 59 8.90 -3.61 21.22
N PHE A 60 9.01 -3.77 19.88
CA PHE A 60 8.45 -4.89 19.14
C PHE A 60 9.48 -5.64 18.32
N ASP A 61 9.29 -6.97 18.21
CA ASP A 61 10.01 -7.84 17.29
C ASP A 61 9.11 -8.15 16.09
N PHE A 62 9.54 -7.81 14.88
CA PHE A 62 8.72 -7.94 13.67
C PHE A 62 9.07 -9.19 12.88
N ASP A 63 8.09 -10.07 12.70
CA ASP A 63 8.14 -11.21 11.78
C ASP A 63 7.38 -10.85 10.49
N VAL A 64 8.13 -10.58 9.41
CA VAL A 64 7.52 -10.17 8.12
C VAL A 64 7.29 -11.39 7.23
N GLN A 65 6.03 -11.61 6.84
CA GLN A 65 5.64 -12.71 5.98
C GLN A 65 4.79 -12.21 4.81
N SER A 66 5.07 -12.72 3.60
CA SER A 66 4.25 -12.49 2.43
C SER A 66 3.30 -13.66 2.18
N ALA A 67 2.08 -13.36 1.72
CA ALA A 67 1.10 -14.35 1.35
C ALA A 67 0.21 -13.83 0.21
N PRO A 68 -0.35 -14.73 -0.63
CA PRO A 68 -1.35 -14.34 -1.61
C PRO A 68 -2.52 -13.60 -0.95
N ILE A 69 -3.11 -12.62 -1.64
CA ILE A 69 -4.20 -11.76 -1.11
C ILE A 69 -5.32 -12.60 -0.47
N SER A 70 -5.72 -13.70 -1.12
CA SER A 70 -6.78 -14.60 -0.62
C SER A 70 -6.43 -15.31 0.69
N ARG A 71 -5.16 -15.33 1.11
CA ARG A 71 -4.71 -15.95 2.36
C ARG A 71 -4.47 -14.95 3.48
N ILE A 72 -4.42 -13.66 3.18
CA ILE A 72 -4.14 -12.62 4.19
C ILE A 72 -5.18 -12.64 5.31
N ASP A 73 -6.49 -12.54 4.97
CA ASP A 73 -7.54 -12.51 5.99
C ASP A 73 -7.59 -13.80 6.84
N PRO A 74 -7.52 -15.03 6.25
CA PRO A 74 -7.39 -16.25 7.04
C PRO A 74 -6.17 -16.32 7.96
N LEU A 75 -5.02 -15.75 7.56
CA LEU A 75 -3.84 -15.68 8.41
C LEU A 75 -4.01 -14.65 9.53
N LEU A 76 -4.55 -13.47 9.20
CA LEU A 76 -4.85 -12.43 10.16
C LEU A 76 -5.80 -12.93 11.26
N ASP A 77 -6.80 -13.73 10.90
CA ASP A 77 -7.78 -14.28 11.84
C ASP A 77 -7.21 -15.38 12.76
N ARG A 78 -6.14 -16.05 12.36
CA ARG A 78 -5.55 -17.16 13.14
C ARG A 78 -4.58 -16.70 14.24
N HIS A 79 -3.99 -15.52 14.11
CA HIS A 79 -2.92 -15.06 14.99
C HIS A 79 -3.30 -13.75 15.69
N GLU A 80 -3.34 -13.75 17.01
CA GLU A 80 -3.73 -12.58 17.81
C GLU A 80 -2.78 -11.38 17.65
N ASN A 81 -1.52 -11.65 17.30
CA ASN A 81 -0.49 -10.66 17.06
C ASN A 81 -0.28 -10.34 15.58
N ALA A 82 -1.20 -10.77 14.70
CA ALA A 82 -1.07 -10.52 13.27
C ALA A 82 -1.63 -9.17 12.87
N CYS A 83 -0.88 -8.50 11.99
CA CYS A 83 -1.25 -7.27 11.33
C CYS A 83 -0.95 -7.39 9.85
N VAL A 84 -1.75 -6.76 9.00
CA VAL A 84 -1.49 -6.63 7.56
C VAL A 84 -1.14 -5.19 7.24
N VAL A 85 -0.11 -4.99 6.42
CA VAL A 85 0.29 -3.68 5.93
C VAL A 85 -0.47 -3.30 4.65
N ASN A 86 -0.45 -2.02 4.27
CA ASN A 86 -1.04 -1.49 3.03
C ASN A 86 -2.54 -1.76 2.87
N ARG A 87 -3.28 -1.85 3.97
CA ARG A 87 -4.70 -2.20 3.94
C ARG A 87 -5.57 -0.97 3.73
N VAL A 88 -6.49 -1.06 2.76
CA VAL A 88 -7.57 -0.09 2.57
C VAL A 88 -8.61 -0.29 3.66
N LYS A 89 -8.98 0.81 4.33
CA LYS A 89 -9.97 0.82 5.39
C LYS A 89 -11.38 0.92 4.78
N THR A 90 -12.20 -0.12 4.95
CA THR A 90 -13.61 -0.13 4.56
C THR A 90 -14.49 -0.37 5.79
N PRO A 91 -15.79 0.00 5.77
CA PRO A 91 -16.70 -0.25 6.89
C PRO A 91 -16.73 -1.72 7.32
N GLU A 92 -16.73 -2.65 6.36
CA GLU A 92 -16.77 -4.09 6.61
C GLU A 92 -15.51 -4.56 7.35
N ARG A 93 -14.35 -4.06 6.94
CA ARG A 93 -13.07 -4.38 7.58
C ARG A 93 -12.91 -3.71 8.94
N GLN A 94 -13.42 -2.47 9.11
CA GLN A 94 -13.42 -1.79 10.41
C GLN A 94 -14.24 -2.51 11.48
N ALA A 95 -15.28 -3.24 11.10
CA ALA A 95 -16.06 -4.04 12.02
C ALA A 95 -15.28 -5.26 12.56
N GLN A 96 -14.21 -5.70 11.86
CA GLN A 96 -13.48 -6.93 12.17
C GLN A 96 -12.07 -6.67 12.71
N TYR A 97 -11.42 -5.58 12.28
CA TYR A 97 -10.01 -5.30 12.54
C TYR A 97 -9.78 -3.93 13.16
N LEU A 98 -8.71 -3.80 13.93
CA LEU A 98 -8.18 -2.52 14.38
C LEU A 98 -7.38 -1.88 13.26
N PHE A 99 -7.55 -0.57 13.05
CA PHE A 99 -6.83 0.17 12.01
C PHE A 99 -5.98 1.27 12.61
N SER A 100 -4.78 1.44 12.07
CA SER A 100 -3.97 2.63 12.33
C SER A 100 -4.58 3.88 11.69
N LEU A 101 -4.06 5.05 12.05
CA LEU A 101 -4.14 6.24 11.20
C LEU A 101 -3.53 5.95 9.83
N PRO A 102 -3.82 6.76 8.77
CA PRO A 102 -3.22 6.54 7.45
C PRO A 102 -1.69 6.63 7.51
N ILE A 103 -1.01 5.65 6.91
CA ILE A 103 0.45 5.64 6.85
C ILE A 103 0.91 6.32 5.57
N HIS A 104 0.22 6.03 4.47
CA HIS A 104 0.55 6.57 3.16
C HIS A 104 -0.69 6.88 2.34
N ILE A 105 -0.48 7.80 1.41
CA ILE A 105 -1.38 8.16 0.32
C ILE A 105 -0.79 7.63 -0.97
N PHE A 106 -1.56 6.88 -1.73
CA PHE A 106 -1.24 6.58 -3.12
C PHE A 106 -2.08 7.46 -4.03
N PRO A 107 -1.50 8.20 -5.01
CA PRO A 107 -2.27 8.64 -6.15
C PRO A 107 -3.00 7.43 -6.74
N ASN A 108 -4.32 7.55 -6.92
CA ASN A 108 -5.17 6.38 -7.20
C ASN A 108 -4.86 5.75 -8.55
N HIS A 109 -5.36 4.53 -8.76
CA HIS A 109 -5.14 3.76 -9.98
C HIS A 109 -5.52 4.55 -11.22
N ARG A 110 -4.69 4.41 -12.24
CA ARG A 110 -4.93 4.89 -13.60
C ARG A 110 -4.97 3.72 -14.56
N LEU A 111 -5.60 3.90 -15.69
CA LEU A 111 -5.54 2.96 -16.78
C LEU A 111 -4.23 3.17 -17.56
N TYR A 112 -3.45 2.11 -17.74
CA TYR A 112 -2.21 2.10 -18.53
C TYR A 112 -2.40 1.32 -19.81
N TYR A 113 -1.78 1.78 -20.91
CA TYR A 113 -1.86 1.17 -22.25
C TYR A 113 -0.66 1.57 -23.13
N ASP A 114 -0.37 0.78 -24.17
CA ASP A 114 0.62 1.09 -25.21
C ASP A 114 -0.07 1.81 -26.38
N PRO A 115 0.13 3.13 -26.59
CA PRO A 115 -0.54 3.88 -27.68
C PRO A 115 -0.08 3.48 -29.08
N SER A 116 1.01 2.72 -29.21
CA SER A 116 1.43 2.16 -30.50
C SER A 116 0.65 0.91 -30.89
N TRP A 117 -0.11 0.38 -29.97
CA TRP A 117 -0.93 -0.83 -30.15
C TRP A 117 -2.42 -0.59 -29.93
N VAL A 118 -2.78 0.27 -28.98
CA VAL A 118 -4.16 0.54 -28.58
C VAL A 118 -4.46 2.03 -28.65
N THR A 119 -5.61 2.38 -29.19
CA THR A 119 -6.08 3.77 -29.24
C THR A 119 -7.28 3.95 -28.32
N ILE A 120 -7.20 4.93 -27.42
CA ILE A 120 -8.36 5.44 -26.68
C ILE A 120 -8.92 6.60 -27.49
N SER A 121 -10.15 6.44 -28.00
CA SER A 121 -10.80 7.44 -28.85
C SER A 121 -11.28 8.64 -28.02
N ALA A 122 -11.42 9.81 -28.69
CA ALA A 122 -11.97 11.00 -28.01
C ALA A 122 -13.40 10.78 -27.49
N LYS A 123 -14.17 9.85 -28.06
CA LYS A 123 -15.51 9.49 -27.59
C LYS A 123 -15.52 8.77 -26.27
N GLN A 124 -14.40 8.16 -25.87
CA GLN A 124 -14.23 7.46 -24.60
C GLN A 124 -13.74 8.39 -23.47
N LEU A 125 -13.41 9.65 -23.82
CA LEU A 125 -12.85 10.62 -22.88
C LEU A 125 -13.84 11.77 -22.63
N ASN A 126 -13.83 12.29 -21.39
CA ASN A 126 -14.52 13.52 -21.05
C ASN A 126 -13.71 14.77 -21.48
N GLU A 127 -14.24 15.97 -21.24
CA GLU A 127 -13.58 17.24 -21.56
C GLU A 127 -12.24 17.44 -20.84
N GLN A 128 -12.05 16.78 -19.71
CA GLN A 128 -10.80 16.79 -18.91
C GLN A 128 -9.80 15.72 -19.39
N GLY A 129 -10.10 14.99 -20.48
CA GLY A 129 -9.25 13.92 -20.98
C GLY A 129 -9.23 12.67 -20.11
N GLN A 130 -10.22 12.48 -19.25
CA GLN A 130 -10.34 11.30 -18.39
C GLN A 130 -11.27 10.28 -19.08
N LEU A 131 -10.99 9.00 -18.91
CA LEU A 131 -11.86 7.92 -19.37
C LEU A 131 -13.21 8.00 -18.68
N PHE A 132 -14.31 8.03 -19.42
CA PHE A 132 -15.67 8.11 -18.86
C PHE A 132 -16.00 6.98 -17.88
N SER A 133 -15.65 5.77 -18.27
CA SER A 133 -15.85 4.56 -17.46
C SER A 133 -14.99 3.43 -18.00
N LEU A 134 -14.77 2.39 -17.18
CA LEU A 134 -14.08 1.18 -17.66
C LEU A 134 -14.87 0.45 -18.76
N GLN A 135 -16.20 0.49 -18.74
CA GLN A 135 -17.03 -0.09 -19.80
C GLN A 135 -16.81 0.59 -21.16
N ALA A 136 -16.51 1.89 -21.17
CA ALA A 136 -16.26 2.63 -22.41
C ALA A 136 -15.10 2.06 -23.24
N LEU A 137 -14.16 1.35 -22.60
CA LEU A 137 -13.04 0.70 -23.29
C LEU A 137 -13.49 -0.40 -24.26
N PHE A 138 -14.62 -1.05 -23.97
CA PHE A 138 -15.04 -2.28 -24.63
C PHE A 138 -16.23 -2.08 -25.58
N THR A 139 -16.74 -0.84 -25.72
CA THR A 139 -17.90 -0.55 -26.59
C THR A 139 -17.61 -0.78 -28.06
N GLU A 140 -16.40 -0.47 -28.51
CA GLU A 140 -15.95 -0.61 -29.91
C GLU A 140 -14.90 -1.71 -30.09
N GLN A 141 -14.39 -2.29 -28.99
CA GLN A 141 -13.24 -3.20 -28.97
C GLN A 141 -13.51 -4.38 -28.01
N LEU A 142 -14.51 -5.18 -28.38
CA LEU A 142 -15.04 -6.27 -27.55
C LEU A 142 -13.99 -7.35 -27.17
N GLU A 143 -12.94 -7.50 -27.99
CA GLU A 143 -11.87 -8.49 -27.78
C GLU A 143 -10.81 -8.04 -26.79
N HIS A 144 -10.74 -6.73 -26.47
CA HIS A 144 -9.72 -6.18 -25.59
C HIS A 144 -9.88 -6.68 -24.16
N LYS A 145 -8.74 -6.75 -23.44
CA LYS A 145 -8.65 -7.24 -22.06
C LYS A 145 -8.11 -6.15 -21.15
N LEU A 146 -8.68 -6.07 -19.97
CA LEU A 146 -8.16 -5.31 -18.83
C LEU A 146 -7.48 -6.28 -17.88
N LEU A 147 -6.17 -6.10 -17.68
CA LEU A 147 -5.37 -6.89 -16.76
C LEU A 147 -5.52 -6.38 -15.34
N LEU A 148 -5.85 -7.28 -14.44
CA LEU A 148 -6.15 -7.04 -13.04
C LEU A 148 -5.37 -8.00 -12.13
N VAL A 149 -5.11 -7.59 -10.91
CA VAL A 149 -4.64 -8.49 -9.84
C VAL A 149 -5.81 -9.26 -9.27
N LYS A 150 -5.67 -10.58 -9.18
CA LYS A 150 -6.71 -11.44 -8.64
C LYS A 150 -6.95 -11.14 -7.14
N ASP A 151 -8.20 -11.13 -6.73
CA ASP A 151 -8.67 -10.92 -5.35
C ASP A 151 -8.29 -9.54 -4.74
N LYS A 152 -7.75 -8.60 -5.55
CA LYS A 152 -7.42 -7.23 -5.13
C LYS A 152 -8.65 -6.34 -5.24
N SER A 153 -8.88 -5.51 -4.21
CA SER A 153 -9.80 -4.38 -4.28
C SER A 153 -9.06 -3.16 -4.84
N TYR A 154 -9.68 -2.50 -5.80
CA TYR A 154 -9.21 -1.24 -6.40
C TYR A 154 -9.90 -0.01 -5.77
N GLY A 155 -10.62 -0.23 -4.66
CA GLY A 155 -11.44 0.77 -4.00
C GLY A 155 -12.89 0.76 -4.52
N ARG A 156 -13.82 1.23 -3.67
CA ARG A 156 -15.28 1.13 -3.91
C ARG A 156 -15.69 1.55 -5.31
N TYR A 157 -15.15 2.68 -5.80
CA TYR A 157 -15.55 3.23 -7.11
C TYR A 157 -15.13 2.32 -8.25
N LEU A 158 -13.85 1.95 -8.32
CA LEU A 158 -13.37 1.07 -9.40
C LEU A 158 -13.93 -0.34 -9.28
N ASP A 159 -14.06 -0.89 -8.07
CA ASP A 159 -14.67 -2.21 -7.87
C ASP A 159 -16.11 -2.25 -8.39
N SER A 160 -16.90 -1.17 -8.23
CA SER A 160 -18.25 -1.08 -8.79
C SER A 160 -18.24 -1.05 -10.31
N GLN A 161 -17.27 -0.40 -10.96
CA GLN A 161 -17.14 -0.40 -12.42
C GLN A 161 -16.64 -1.75 -12.96
N LEU A 162 -15.70 -2.38 -12.26
CA LEU A 162 -15.19 -3.71 -12.64
C LEU A 162 -16.29 -4.78 -12.57
N ALA A 163 -17.21 -4.67 -11.63
CA ALA A 163 -18.35 -5.59 -11.50
C ALA A 163 -19.32 -5.52 -12.72
N LEU A 164 -19.30 -4.43 -13.49
CA LEU A 164 -20.12 -4.24 -14.69
C LEU A 164 -19.46 -4.74 -15.98
N LEU A 165 -18.17 -5.13 -15.92
CA LEU A 165 -17.47 -5.63 -17.10
C LEU A 165 -17.85 -7.08 -17.40
N ASP A 166 -17.88 -7.41 -18.69
CA ASP A 166 -17.94 -8.81 -19.10
C ASP A 166 -16.67 -9.54 -18.65
N LYS A 167 -16.84 -10.78 -18.20
CA LYS A 167 -15.71 -11.63 -17.78
C LYS A 167 -14.72 -11.87 -18.92
N SER A 168 -15.20 -11.86 -20.16
CA SER A 168 -14.36 -11.95 -21.35
C SER A 168 -13.41 -10.78 -21.52
N ASN A 169 -13.71 -9.60 -20.95
CA ASN A 169 -12.89 -8.40 -21.02
C ASN A 169 -11.92 -8.27 -19.84
N THR A 170 -11.84 -9.25 -18.95
CA THR A 170 -10.93 -9.22 -17.81
C THR A 170 -9.92 -10.35 -17.85
N LEU A 171 -8.67 -10.04 -17.51
CA LEU A 171 -7.57 -11.00 -17.35
C LEU A 171 -6.98 -10.83 -15.96
N TYR A 172 -6.86 -11.92 -15.21
CA TYR A 172 -6.38 -11.86 -13.83
C TYR A 172 -4.98 -12.44 -13.68
N ARG A 173 -4.10 -11.72 -12.97
CA ARG A 173 -2.78 -12.19 -12.55
C ARG A 173 -2.80 -12.47 -11.05
N SER A 174 -2.32 -13.65 -10.68
CA SER A 174 -2.06 -14.05 -9.29
C SER A 174 -0.55 -14.10 -9.03
N GLY A 175 -0.14 -14.04 -7.77
CA GLY A 175 1.25 -14.12 -7.33
C GLY A 175 1.65 -12.89 -6.53
N GLY A 176 2.74 -12.95 -5.77
CA GLY A 176 3.24 -11.83 -4.97
C GLY A 176 4.03 -10.79 -5.78
N ASP A 177 4.39 -11.14 -7.04
CA ASP A 177 5.11 -10.29 -8.00
C ASP A 177 4.16 -9.51 -8.94
N TYR A 178 2.90 -9.38 -8.58
CA TYR A 178 1.85 -8.98 -9.52
C TYR A 178 2.09 -7.64 -10.22
N TYR A 179 2.63 -6.63 -9.57
CA TYR A 179 2.88 -5.34 -10.23
C TYR A 179 3.95 -5.42 -11.32
N THR A 180 5.07 -6.11 -11.05
CA THR A 180 6.10 -6.36 -12.05
C THR A 180 5.55 -7.18 -13.20
N ALA A 181 4.73 -8.18 -12.90
CA ALA A 181 4.09 -9.01 -13.90
C ALA A 181 3.08 -8.23 -14.76
N LEU A 182 2.27 -7.33 -14.17
CA LEU A 182 1.33 -6.49 -14.91
C LEU A 182 2.05 -5.64 -15.96
N LEU A 183 3.11 -4.94 -15.58
CA LEU A 183 3.89 -4.13 -16.50
C LEU A 183 4.50 -4.98 -17.62
N ALA A 184 5.15 -6.11 -17.27
CA ALA A 184 5.74 -6.99 -18.26
C ALA A 184 4.71 -7.61 -19.23
N MET A 185 3.49 -7.89 -18.77
CA MET A 185 2.41 -8.39 -19.63
C MET A 185 1.91 -7.30 -20.57
N LEU A 186 1.74 -6.07 -20.11
CA LEU A 186 1.37 -4.93 -20.92
C LEU A 186 2.43 -4.63 -22.00
N GLU A 187 3.71 -4.60 -21.63
CA GLU A 187 4.83 -4.40 -22.56
C GLU A 187 4.94 -5.50 -23.63
N ARG A 188 4.60 -6.73 -23.27
CA ARG A 188 4.59 -7.87 -24.20
C ARG A 188 3.29 -8.00 -24.98
N ARG A 189 2.40 -7.03 -24.87
CA ARG A 189 1.09 -6.99 -25.55
C ARG A 189 0.23 -8.23 -25.27
N ARG A 190 0.26 -8.69 -24.02
CA ARG A 190 -0.60 -9.80 -23.55
C ARG A 190 -1.93 -9.31 -23.00
N SER A 191 -2.08 -8.01 -22.84
CA SER A 191 -3.31 -7.31 -22.47
C SER A 191 -3.23 -5.88 -22.96
N GLU A 192 -4.32 -5.34 -23.44
CA GLU A 192 -4.43 -3.99 -23.96
C GLU A 192 -4.35 -2.93 -22.88
N TYR A 193 -4.89 -3.27 -21.71
CA TYR A 193 -5.00 -2.35 -20.58
C TYR A 193 -4.56 -2.98 -19.26
N ALA A 194 -4.09 -2.16 -18.34
CA ALA A 194 -3.84 -2.55 -16.95
C ALA A 194 -4.22 -1.42 -15.98
N LEU A 195 -4.72 -1.76 -14.79
CA LEU A 195 -4.87 -0.82 -13.68
C LEU A 195 -3.64 -0.89 -12.78
N MET A 196 -2.93 0.24 -12.62
CA MET A 196 -1.76 0.36 -11.74
C MET A 196 -1.76 1.70 -11.01
N PHE A 197 -1.08 1.74 -9.88
CA PHE A 197 -0.76 3.00 -9.22
C PHE A 197 0.33 3.77 -9.97
N PRO A 198 0.24 5.10 -10.10
CA PRO A 198 1.31 5.92 -10.67
C PRO A 198 2.66 5.72 -9.98
N ALA A 199 2.68 5.64 -8.65
CA ALA A 199 3.89 5.39 -7.89
C ALA A 199 4.54 4.06 -8.27
N THR A 200 3.77 2.97 -8.29
CA THR A 200 4.28 1.64 -8.67
C THR A 200 4.78 1.59 -10.12
N PHE A 201 4.09 2.26 -11.03
CA PHE A 201 4.55 2.38 -12.42
C PHE A 201 5.90 3.12 -12.48
N PHE A 202 6.04 4.23 -11.74
CA PHE A 202 7.28 5.01 -11.68
C PHE A 202 8.43 4.22 -11.03
N GLU A 203 8.17 3.48 -9.95
CA GLU A 203 9.14 2.62 -9.27
C GLU A 203 9.76 1.59 -10.21
N GLN A 204 8.94 0.98 -11.06
CA GLN A 204 9.38 -0.08 -11.97
C GLN A 204 10.04 0.43 -13.25
N THR A 205 9.59 1.57 -13.75
CA THR A 205 10.10 2.12 -15.00
C THR A 205 11.22 3.13 -14.77
N GLY A 206 11.27 3.75 -13.58
CA GLY A 206 12.06 4.94 -13.33
C GLY A 206 11.68 6.05 -14.32
N GLN A 207 12.52 7.01 -14.52
CA GLN A 207 12.39 7.96 -15.64
C GLN A 207 12.86 7.36 -16.98
N LYS A 208 13.28 6.10 -16.98
CA LYS A 208 13.86 5.42 -18.14
C LYS A 208 12.80 4.60 -18.87
N VAL A 209 11.83 5.27 -19.45
CA VAL A 209 11.01 4.65 -20.50
C VAL A 209 11.84 4.61 -21.79
N GLN A 210 12.83 3.72 -21.86
CA GLN A 210 13.52 3.45 -23.11
C GLN A 210 12.70 2.49 -23.95
N GLY A 211 12.09 2.99 -25.04
CA GLY A 211 11.64 2.20 -26.17
C GLY A 211 10.15 1.92 -26.31
N LYS A 212 9.35 1.87 -25.23
CA LYS A 212 7.89 1.75 -25.33
C LYS A 212 7.24 2.84 -24.49
N GLN A 213 6.44 3.70 -25.14
CA GLN A 213 5.74 4.77 -24.45
C GLN A 213 4.43 4.25 -23.86
N ILE A 214 4.48 3.50 -22.76
CA ILE A 214 3.26 3.22 -22.00
C ILE A 214 2.69 4.55 -21.49
N ARG A 215 1.43 4.81 -21.79
CA ARG A 215 0.69 6.00 -21.35
C ARG A 215 -0.34 5.62 -20.29
N SER A 216 -0.78 6.59 -19.53
CA SER A 216 -1.87 6.42 -18.59
C SER A 216 -2.95 7.46 -18.82
N VAL A 217 -4.19 7.08 -18.49
CA VAL A 217 -5.33 7.97 -18.45
C VAL A 217 -6.05 7.83 -17.10
N ALA A 218 -6.47 8.96 -16.53
CA ALA A 218 -7.28 8.96 -15.32
C ALA A 218 -8.72 8.49 -15.66
N ILE A 219 -9.44 7.99 -14.67
CA ILE A 219 -10.81 7.50 -14.80
C ILE A 219 -11.72 8.52 -14.12
N ALA A 220 -12.69 9.05 -14.83
CA ALA A 220 -13.62 10.06 -14.34
C ALA A 220 -14.39 9.55 -13.12
N GLY A 221 -14.49 10.38 -12.08
CA GLY A 221 -15.14 10.04 -10.81
C GLY A 221 -14.33 9.15 -9.87
N ASN A 222 -13.18 8.62 -10.31
CA ASN A 222 -12.29 7.92 -9.38
C ASN A 222 -11.64 8.92 -8.42
N PRO A 223 -11.67 8.70 -7.08
CA PRO A 223 -10.97 9.57 -6.14
C PRO A 223 -9.49 9.77 -6.53
N THR A 224 -8.93 10.96 -6.22
CA THR A 224 -7.55 11.27 -6.61
C THR A 224 -6.52 10.42 -5.89
N TYR A 225 -6.85 9.93 -4.71
CA TYR A 225 -5.96 9.09 -3.89
C TYR A 225 -6.70 7.96 -3.18
N ILE A 226 -5.93 7.01 -2.67
CA ILE A 226 -6.35 5.95 -1.76
C ILE A 226 -5.40 5.90 -0.57
N LEU A 227 -5.94 5.59 0.63
CA LEU A 227 -5.18 5.55 1.88
C LEU A 227 -4.81 4.12 2.25
N GLY A 228 -3.55 3.94 2.65
CA GLY A 228 -3.06 2.69 3.20
C GLY A 228 -2.84 2.78 4.71
N HIS A 229 -3.21 1.72 5.39
CA HIS A 229 -3.18 1.58 6.84
C HIS A 229 -2.52 0.25 7.24
N ILE A 230 -2.08 0.14 8.50
CA ILE A 230 -1.92 -1.17 9.13
C ILE A 230 -3.28 -1.57 9.70
N ALA A 231 -3.68 -2.82 9.46
CA ALA A 231 -4.87 -3.41 10.06
C ALA A 231 -4.48 -4.67 10.83
N CYS A 232 -4.92 -4.79 12.08
CA CYS A 232 -4.58 -5.90 12.94
C CYS A 232 -5.85 -6.63 13.43
N LYS A 233 -5.73 -7.92 13.73
CA LYS A 233 -6.77 -8.64 14.47
C LYS A 233 -7.04 -7.94 15.80
N GLN A 234 -8.28 -7.94 16.25
CA GLN A 234 -8.65 -7.36 17.54
C GLN A 234 -8.08 -8.20 18.69
N SER A 235 -7.10 -7.65 19.41
CA SER A 235 -6.44 -8.22 20.57
C SER A 235 -5.77 -7.13 21.40
N GLU A 236 -5.36 -7.41 22.65
CA GLU A 236 -4.67 -6.44 23.51
C GLU A 236 -3.30 -6.04 22.93
N ILE A 237 -2.54 -7.02 22.43
CA ILE A 237 -1.24 -6.73 21.80
C ILE A 237 -1.40 -5.88 20.55
N ALA A 238 -2.39 -6.16 19.72
CA ALA A 238 -2.68 -5.37 18.52
C ALA A 238 -3.15 -3.95 18.88
N ALA A 239 -3.97 -3.78 19.92
CA ALA A 239 -4.41 -2.46 20.39
C ALA A 239 -3.22 -1.63 20.88
N THR A 240 -2.30 -2.23 21.65
CA THR A 240 -1.04 -1.60 22.10
C THR A 240 -0.19 -1.20 20.90
N PHE A 241 0.03 -2.11 19.96
CA PHE A 241 0.82 -1.84 18.76
C PHE A 241 0.23 -0.71 17.91
N ILE A 242 -1.08 -0.74 17.62
CA ILE A 242 -1.77 0.31 16.85
C ILE A 242 -1.69 1.67 17.57
N ALA A 243 -1.81 1.70 18.90
CA ALA A 243 -1.66 2.94 19.66
C ALA A 243 -0.25 3.55 19.52
N LYS A 244 0.80 2.70 19.56
CA LYS A 244 2.20 3.11 19.33
C LYS A 244 2.43 3.57 17.89
N VAL A 245 1.95 2.85 16.89
CA VAL A 245 1.96 3.25 15.48
C VAL A 245 1.32 4.63 15.31
N ASN A 246 0.14 4.83 15.89
CA ASN A 246 -0.58 6.11 15.80
C ASN A 246 0.18 7.26 16.49
N HIS A 247 0.85 6.97 17.60
CA HIS A 247 1.69 7.98 18.27
C HIS A 247 2.84 8.44 17.36
N VAL A 248 3.55 7.50 16.74
CA VAL A 248 4.64 7.79 15.80
C VAL A 248 4.11 8.54 14.57
N LEU A 249 2.95 8.12 14.01
CA LEU A 249 2.36 8.76 12.85
C LEU A 249 2.01 10.23 13.09
N LYS A 250 1.45 10.57 14.25
CA LYS A 250 1.12 11.96 14.61
C LYS A 250 2.36 12.86 14.59
N GLN A 251 3.53 12.33 14.96
CA GLN A 251 4.80 13.07 14.86
C GLN A 251 5.28 13.16 13.41
N LEU A 252 5.21 12.04 12.67
CA LEU A 252 5.65 11.98 11.27
C LEU A 252 4.81 12.85 10.34
N TYR A 253 3.55 13.12 10.64
CA TYR A 253 2.71 14.00 9.82
C TYR A 253 3.27 15.43 9.71
N HIS A 254 4.08 15.84 10.66
CA HIS A 254 4.79 17.12 10.66
C HIS A 254 6.25 17.01 10.23
N ASP A 255 6.71 15.82 9.83
CA ASP A 255 8.09 15.54 9.43
C ASP A 255 8.21 15.50 7.90
N GLU A 256 9.10 16.31 7.36
CA GLU A 256 9.38 16.37 5.92
C GLU A 256 9.80 15.00 5.34
N ARG A 257 10.38 14.12 6.16
CA ARG A 257 10.79 12.77 5.70
C ARG A 257 9.61 11.96 5.21
N LEU A 258 8.43 12.08 5.84
CA LEU A 258 7.21 11.39 5.40
C LEU A 258 6.77 11.90 4.02
N TYR A 259 6.77 13.22 3.81
CA TYR A 259 6.46 13.80 2.50
C TYR A 259 7.45 13.34 1.43
N GLN A 260 8.76 13.38 1.73
CA GLN A 260 9.80 12.95 0.80
C GLN A 260 9.73 11.46 0.45
N ALA A 261 9.36 10.60 1.41
CA ALA A 261 9.12 9.18 1.15
C ALA A 261 7.99 8.95 0.12
N HIS A 262 6.95 9.80 0.14
CA HIS A 262 5.87 9.74 -0.85
C HIS A 262 6.29 10.25 -2.23
N VAL A 263 6.85 11.46 -2.30
CA VAL A 263 7.08 12.13 -3.61
C VAL A 263 8.26 11.58 -4.39
N ARG A 264 9.14 10.83 -3.75
CA ARG A 264 10.29 10.17 -4.40
C ARG A 264 9.88 9.29 -5.58
N TYR A 265 8.69 8.68 -5.50
CA TYR A 265 8.17 7.73 -6.48
C TYR A 265 7.05 8.31 -7.35
N LEU A 266 7.00 9.62 -7.46
CA LEU A 266 6.02 10.31 -8.29
C LEU A 266 6.71 11.06 -9.43
N SER A 267 6.07 11.09 -10.60
CA SER A 267 6.47 11.97 -11.69
C SER A 267 6.29 13.44 -11.29
N GLU A 268 7.00 14.36 -11.93
CA GLU A 268 6.84 15.80 -11.66
C GLU A 268 5.39 16.27 -11.87
N ALA A 269 4.70 15.71 -12.85
CA ALA A 269 3.29 16.02 -13.09
C ALA A 269 2.37 15.54 -11.95
N ASP A 270 2.64 14.35 -11.40
CA ASP A 270 1.85 13.80 -10.29
C ASP A 270 2.10 14.57 -8.98
N LYS A 271 3.33 15.03 -8.73
CA LYS A 271 3.69 15.81 -7.53
C LYS A 271 2.87 17.09 -7.35
N ILE A 272 2.49 17.74 -8.46
CA ILE A 272 1.73 19.00 -8.44
C ILE A 272 0.39 18.81 -7.73
N HIS A 273 -0.36 17.78 -8.11
CA HIS A 273 -1.66 17.47 -7.51
C HIS A 273 -1.50 16.80 -6.14
N PHE A 274 -0.52 15.93 -5.98
CA PHE A 274 -0.27 15.19 -4.75
C PHE A 274 -0.05 16.08 -3.53
N LYS A 275 0.61 17.22 -3.70
CA LYS A 275 0.87 18.17 -2.59
C LYS A 275 -0.42 18.65 -1.91
N GLN A 276 -1.48 18.87 -2.69
CA GLN A 276 -2.79 19.27 -2.15
C GLN A 276 -3.43 18.12 -1.38
N ASP A 277 -3.48 16.92 -1.97
CA ASP A 277 -4.03 15.71 -1.35
C ASP A 277 -3.29 15.38 -0.04
N TYR A 278 -1.95 15.47 -0.04
CA TYR A 278 -1.11 15.24 1.13
C TYR A 278 -1.47 16.18 2.29
N ARG A 279 -1.60 17.48 2.01
CA ARG A 279 -1.99 18.48 3.01
C ARG A 279 -3.39 18.22 3.55
N GLN A 280 -4.33 17.87 2.70
CA GLN A 280 -5.69 17.55 3.09
C GLN A 280 -5.76 16.37 4.05
N VAL A 281 -4.94 15.34 3.84
CA VAL A 281 -4.98 14.12 4.66
C VAL A 281 -4.19 14.26 5.97
N PHE A 282 -3.00 14.87 5.91
CA PHE A 282 -2.07 14.84 7.05
C PHE A 282 -1.97 16.16 7.81
N HIS A 283 -2.41 17.28 7.23
CA HIS A 283 -2.30 18.61 7.83
C HIS A 283 -3.64 19.33 7.99
N SER A 284 -4.78 18.68 7.68
CA SER A 284 -6.08 19.27 8.03
C SER A 284 -6.24 19.27 9.56
N PRO A 285 -6.66 20.38 10.16
CA PRO A 285 -7.08 20.35 11.55
C PRO A 285 -8.31 19.42 11.67
N ASP A 286 -8.27 18.51 12.66
CA ASP A 286 -9.41 17.70 13.08
C ASP A 286 -10.60 18.58 13.50
#